data_e1f3d71c20cca825a8273b7ff9bb5ac7
#
_entry.id   e1f3d71c20cca825a8273b7ff9bb5ac7
#
_cell.length_a   1.000
_cell.length_b   1.000
_cell.length_c   1.000
_cell.angle_alpha   90.00
_cell.angle_beta   90.00
_cell.angle_gamma   90.00
#
_symmetry.space_group_name_H-M   'P 1'
#
loop_
_entity.id
_entity.type
_entity.pdbx_description
1 polymer ?
#
loop_
_entity_poly.entity_id
_entity_poly.type
_entity_poly.pdbx_seq_one_letter_code
_entity_poly.pdbx_strand_id
1 'polypeptide(L)'
;MNRPHKPTTDPTGKTQTRSRWRWWAVGLAGVTGLALTTVGTPAASAANTAGRNLTTVDDQPSTGNHRDKSGKGEKERKPPGTPVPCDADALIAAITLANARGGATLNLASKCTYLLTAPIDDAGLPDITTPITLNGDKHTTITRAAAAQQFRILTVNTGGDLTLNHLTITGGQTDNDGGAILVNTGGALTTNHSTITRNIAATAGGGIANNGTTTVNHSTVSRNTASDSGGGIHSLGLLNVRESHVDANIANAGGGIFESGSTVTVTGGSISGNQAGTTGGLFVFGANGVVTGTKITRNTSSGSGTGVRVDNTAQLTMRHVNVSDNTSDISGGGLFVGEGDNFAVVEDSLLKNNTATFTGGGIFNSGETVLRRTKVVGNQADVGGGIQNFGTVNLFTTKVTKNIAITTGGGILNSGGTVNLNTATGTVVIKNRPNNCVNVPGCAG
;
A
#
# COMPACT_ATOMS: atom_id res chain seq x y z
N MET A 1 -34.58 -59.91 36.17
CA MET A 1 -33.69 -60.25 37.30
C MET A 1 -32.33 -59.58 37.07
N ASN A 2 -31.90 -58.90 38.12
CA ASN A 2 -30.54 -58.33 38.32
C ASN A 2 -30.07 -57.10 37.49
N ARG A 3 -30.35 -55.95 38.07
CA ARG A 3 -29.38 -54.87 38.16
C ARG A 3 -28.20 -55.32 39.04
N PRO A 4 -26.95 -54.82 38.90
CA PRO A 4 -26.60 -53.67 39.70
C PRO A 4 -25.50 -52.73 39.15
N HIS A 5 -25.44 -51.64 39.81
CA HIS A 5 -24.37 -50.76 40.33
C HIS A 5 -23.66 -49.75 39.43
N LYS A 6 -24.04 -48.55 39.75
CA LYS A 6 -23.26 -47.31 39.62
C LYS A 6 -22.06 -47.34 40.59
N PRO A 7 -20.97 -46.71 40.29
CA PRO A 7 -20.25 -45.95 41.30
C PRO A 7 -20.15 -44.45 40.97
N THR A 8 -20.09 -43.76 42.04
CA THR A 8 -20.19 -42.37 42.37
C THR A 8 -19.02 -41.54 41.88
N THR A 9 -19.36 -40.29 41.61
CA THR A 9 -18.53 -39.10 41.44
C THR A 9 -17.54 -38.83 42.55
N ASP A 10 -16.38 -38.21 42.18
CA ASP A 10 -15.80 -37.11 42.94
C ASP A 10 -15.09 -36.10 42.04
N PRO A 11 -15.25 -34.81 42.34
CA PRO A 11 -14.83 -33.74 41.45
C PRO A 11 -13.60 -33.03 42.04
N THR A 12 -12.49 -33.08 41.36
CA THR A 12 -11.44 -32.03 41.43
C THR A 12 -10.28 -32.39 40.52
N GLY A 13 -9.93 -31.49 39.61
CA GLY A 13 -8.75 -31.68 38.78
C GLY A 13 -8.68 -30.67 37.64
N LYS A 14 -8.58 -29.39 37.97
CA LYS A 14 -8.16 -28.36 36.99
C LYS A 14 -6.75 -28.63 36.52
N THR A 15 -6.57 -28.92 35.27
CA THR A 15 -5.28 -28.71 34.59
C THR A 15 -5.43 -27.62 33.55
N GLN A 16 -5.03 -26.42 33.94
CA GLN A 16 -4.78 -25.31 33.02
C GLN A 16 -3.48 -25.59 32.31
N THR A 17 -3.51 -25.86 31.02
CA THR A 17 -2.36 -25.76 30.15
C THR A 17 -2.19 -24.31 29.73
N ARG A 18 -1.35 -23.57 30.44
CA ARG A 18 -0.86 -22.26 30.05
C ARG A 18 0.14 -22.45 28.91
N SER A 19 -0.24 -22.03 27.72
CA SER A 19 0.66 -21.79 26.60
C SER A 19 1.60 -20.62 26.97
N ARG A 20 2.86 -20.95 27.20
CA ARG A 20 3.92 -19.95 27.49
C ARG A 20 4.50 -19.48 26.16
N TRP A 21 4.09 -18.32 25.71
CA TRP A 21 4.79 -17.57 24.65
C TRP A 21 6.07 -17.01 25.27
N ARG A 22 7.21 -17.47 24.76
CA ARG A 22 8.53 -16.98 25.18
C ARG A 22 8.86 -15.76 24.31
N TRP A 23 8.84 -14.59 24.93
CA TRP A 23 9.40 -13.37 24.37
C TRP A 23 10.92 -13.45 24.49
N TRP A 24 11.63 -13.34 23.39
CA TRP A 24 13.07 -13.10 23.38
C TRP A 24 13.29 -11.60 23.46
N ALA A 25 13.66 -11.10 24.62
CA ALA A 25 14.19 -9.77 24.79
C ALA A 25 15.68 -9.79 24.44
N VAL A 26 16.06 -9.13 23.36
CA VAL A 26 17.45 -8.84 23.05
C VAL A 26 17.80 -7.51 23.72
N GLY A 27 18.64 -7.57 24.73
CA GLY A 27 19.13 -6.40 25.46
C GLY A 27 20.09 -5.56 24.60
N LEU A 28 19.81 -4.28 24.52
CA LEU A 28 20.78 -3.27 24.05
C LEU A 28 21.68 -2.89 25.22
N ALA A 29 22.96 -3.21 25.11
CA ALA A 29 24.00 -2.63 25.95
C ALA A 29 24.40 -1.27 25.39
N GLY A 30 24.28 -0.23 26.23
CA GLY A 30 24.64 1.12 25.87
C GLY A 30 26.15 1.33 25.78
N VAL A 31 26.57 2.19 24.88
CA VAL A 31 27.86 2.87 24.93
C VAL A 31 27.61 4.36 24.80
N THR A 32 27.79 5.06 25.90
CA THR A 32 27.89 6.51 25.99
C THR A 32 29.25 6.93 25.46
N GLY A 33 29.28 7.92 24.58
CA GLY A 33 30.50 8.58 24.16
C GLY A 33 30.18 9.95 23.53
N LEU A 34 30.12 10.98 24.39
CA LEU A 34 30.16 12.37 23.97
C LEU A 34 31.56 12.71 23.45
N ALA A 35 31.65 13.34 22.30
CA ALA A 35 32.72 14.26 21.97
C ALA A 35 32.21 15.36 21.05
N LEU A 36 31.98 16.53 21.62
CA LEU A 36 31.89 17.82 20.89
C LEU A 36 33.31 18.20 20.45
N THR A 37 33.47 18.49 19.17
CA THR A 37 34.50 19.44 18.71
C THR A 37 33.92 20.32 17.60
N THR A 38 33.79 21.57 17.99
CA THR A 38 33.60 22.74 17.12
C THR A 38 34.91 23.10 16.44
N VAL A 39 34.86 23.74 15.30
CA VAL A 39 35.79 24.62 14.57
C VAL A 39 35.74 24.18 13.08
N GLY A 40 35.44 24.96 12.10
CA GLY A 40 35.56 26.34 11.80
C GLY A 40 35.34 26.43 10.28
N THR A 41 34.59 27.38 9.83
CA THR A 41 34.53 27.83 8.45
C THR A 41 35.86 28.43 8.00
N PRO A 42 36.20 28.39 6.72
CA PRO A 42 36.62 29.60 6.10
C PRO A 42 35.83 29.96 4.82
N ALA A 43 35.75 31.27 4.67
CA ALA A 43 35.04 32.00 3.67
C ALA A 43 35.75 31.98 2.31
N ALA A 44 34.91 32.24 1.32
CA ALA A 44 35.11 32.94 0.05
C ALA A 44 36.51 33.29 -0.48
N SER A 45 36.71 33.08 -1.73
CA SER A 45 37.30 34.11 -2.60
C SER A 45 36.76 34.03 -4.01
N ALA A 46 36.22 35.16 -4.44
CA ALA A 46 35.86 35.49 -5.80
C ALA A 46 37.12 36.02 -6.51
N ALA A 47 37.15 35.89 -7.83
CA ALA A 47 37.66 36.86 -8.79
C ALA A 47 37.54 36.28 -10.19
N ASN A 48 36.67 36.89 -11.04
CA ASN A 48 37.04 37.88 -12.08
C ASN A 48 37.85 37.25 -13.21
N THR A 49 37.53 37.44 -14.47
CA THR A 49 37.26 38.61 -15.29
C THR A 49 36.82 38.18 -16.70
N ALA A 50 35.77 38.77 -17.20
CA ALA A 50 35.72 39.69 -18.34
C ALA A 50 36.12 39.17 -19.75
N GLY A 51 35.21 39.38 -20.68
CA GLY A 51 35.44 39.37 -22.12
C GLY A 51 34.14 39.62 -22.88
N ARG A 52 33.81 40.88 -23.04
CA ARG A 52 32.80 41.40 -23.98
C ARG A 52 33.17 41.06 -25.41
N ASN A 53 32.19 40.74 -26.24
CA ASN A 53 32.03 41.47 -27.50
C ASN A 53 30.60 41.35 -28.00
N LEU A 54 29.94 42.50 -28.01
CA LEU A 54 28.77 42.80 -28.84
C LEU A 54 29.23 43.02 -30.28
N THR A 55 28.48 42.49 -31.24
CA THR A 55 28.27 43.13 -32.51
C THR A 55 26.82 43.02 -32.92
N THR A 56 26.27 44.16 -33.22
CA THR A 56 24.91 44.49 -33.62
C THR A 56 24.76 44.40 -35.13
N VAL A 57 23.45 44.21 -35.54
CA VAL A 57 22.76 44.72 -36.74
C VAL A 57 23.02 43.92 -38.03
N ASP A 58 21.99 43.45 -38.75
CA ASP A 58 21.02 44.21 -39.52
C ASP A 58 19.80 43.37 -39.98
N ASP A 59 18.75 44.10 -40.23
CA ASP A 59 17.44 43.72 -40.79
C ASP A 59 17.51 43.27 -42.26
N GLN A 60 16.68 42.34 -42.70
CA GLN A 60 15.51 42.52 -43.58
C GLN A 60 14.90 41.20 -44.08
N PRO A 61 13.64 41.21 -44.53
CA PRO A 61 12.79 40.02 -44.61
C PRO A 61 12.84 39.35 -45.99
N SER A 62 12.73 38.04 -46.04
CA SER A 62 12.38 37.34 -47.25
C SER A 62 11.19 36.40 -47.06
N THR A 63 10.14 36.72 -47.80
CA THR A 63 8.99 35.87 -48.08
C THR A 63 9.39 34.56 -48.73
N GLY A 64 9.03 33.46 -48.14
CA GLY A 64 9.19 32.13 -48.71
C GLY A 64 8.12 31.16 -48.25
N ASN A 65 7.18 30.89 -49.12
CA ASN A 65 6.20 29.80 -49.03
C ASN A 65 6.87 28.49 -48.70
N HIS A 66 6.47 27.84 -47.60
CA HIS A 66 6.74 26.42 -47.46
C HIS A 66 5.48 25.64 -47.05
N ARG A 67 5.19 24.74 -47.94
CA ARG A 67 4.20 23.70 -47.93
C ARG A 67 4.22 22.88 -46.63
N ASP A 68 3.02 22.62 -46.13
CA ASP A 68 2.74 21.58 -45.19
C ASP A 68 3.37 20.25 -45.59
N LYS A 69 4.30 19.78 -44.80
CA LYS A 69 4.68 18.38 -44.78
C LYS A 69 4.07 17.74 -43.50
N SER A 70 3.04 16.93 -43.74
CA SER A 70 2.46 15.99 -42.80
C SER A 70 3.53 15.35 -41.90
N GLY A 71 3.44 15.61 -40.61
CA GLY A 71 4.27 14.96 -39.58
C GLY A 71 4.06 13.45 -39.63
N LYS A 72 5.08 12.73 -40.10
CA LYS A 72 5.22 11.31 -39.76
C LYS A 72 5.46 11.25 -38.27
N GLY A 73 4.56 10.57 -37.54
CA GLY A 73 4.72 10.31 -36.13
C GLY A 73 6.12 9.77 -35.84
N GLU A 74 6.82 10.43 -34.94
CA GLU A 74 8.05 9.91 -34.38
C GLU A 74 7.74 8.55 -33.76
N LYS A 75 8.27 7.51 -34.38
CA LYS A 75 8.33 6.20 -33.74
C LYS A 75 9.19 6.39 -32.50
N GLU A 76 8.60 6.22 -31.32
CA GLU A 76 9.34 6.13 -30.06
C GLU A 76 10.53 5.19 -30.27
N ARG A 77 11.75 5.73 -30.24
CA ARG A 77 12.96 4.93 -30.28
C ARG A 77 13.05 4.14 -28.97
N LYS A 78 12.84 2.82 -29.06
CA LYS A 78 13.14 1.93 -27.94
C LYS A 78 14.53 2.27 -27.39
N PRO A 79 14.69 2.31 -26.03
CA PRO A 79 16.00 2.52 -25.43
C PRO A 79 17.03 1.52 -25.98
N PRO A 80 18.29 1.92 -26.19
CA PRO A 80 19.31 0.99 -26.59
C PRO A 80 19.49 -0.09 -25.51
N GLY A 81 19.36 -1.35 -25.88
CA GLY A 81 19.46 -2.49 -24.96
C GLY A 81 19.73 -3.79 -25.72
N THR A 82 20.17 -4.79 -24.99
CA THR A 82 20.45 -6.13 -25.54
C THR A 82 19.14 -6.83 -25.85
N PRO A 83 18.89 -7.25 -27.08
CA PRO A 83 17.70 -8.01 -27.42
C PRO A 83 17.75 -9.42 -26.80
N VAL A 84 16.65 -9.87 -26.24
CA VAL A 84 16.46 -11.21 -25.66
C VAL A 84 15.45 -11.97 -26.51
N PRO A 85 15.82 -13.08 -27.13
CA PRO A 85 14.88 -13.94 -27.86
C PRO A 85 13.69 -14.40 -27.01
N CYS A 86 12.61 -14.84 -27.65
CA CYS A 86 11.45 -15.41 -26.99
C CYS A 86 11.73 -16.83 -26.51
N ASP A 87 12.58 -16.93 -25.51
CA ASP A 87 13.04 -18.18 -24.92
C ASP A 87 13.42 -17.94 -23.43
N ALA A 88 12.99 -18.82 -22.52
CA ALA A 88 13.23 -18.66 -21.10
C ALA A 88 14.72 -18.82 -20.73
N ASP A 89 15.41 -19.77 -21.36
CA ASP A 89 16.83 -20.01 -21.11
C ASP A 89 17.68 -18.83 -21.60
N ALA A 90 17.26 -18.22 -22.73
CA ALA A 90 17.91 -17.00 -23.23
C ALA A 90 17.71 -15.81 -22.26
N LEU A 91 16.54 -15.69 -21.61
CA LEU A 91 16.30 -14.66 -20.57
C LEU A 91 17.16 -14.94 -19.33
N ILE A 92 17.24 -16.18 -18.88
CA ILE A 92 18.08 -16.61 -17.75
C ILE A 92 19.55 -16.28 -18.04
N ALA A 93 20.05 -16.66 -19.21
CA ALA A 93 21.42 -16.37 -19.61
C ALA A 93 21.72 -14.87 -19.70
N ALA A 94 20.75 -14.08 -20.21
CA ALA A 94 20.89 -12.63 -20.30
C ALA A 94 20.96 -11.94 -18.93
N ILE A 95 20.11 -12.38 -17.96
CA ILE A 95 20.15 -11.87 -16.57
C ILE A 95 21.46 -12.26 -15.89
N THR A 96 21.90 -13.51 -16.03
CA THR A 96 23.18 -13.99 -15.48
C THR A 96 24.34 -13.15 -16.00
N LEU A 97 24.38 -12.90 -17.30
CA LEU A 97 25.42 -12.07 -17.92
C LEU A 97 25.32 -10.61 -17.47
N ALA A 98 24.11 -10.07 -17.30
CA ALA A 98 23.90 -8.72 -16.81
C ALA A 98 24.45 -8.55 -15.39
N ASN A 99 24.16 -9.50 -14.50
CA ASN A 99 24.73 -9.53 -13.14
C ASN A 99 26.27 -9.56 -13.18
N ALA A 100 26.85 -10.42 -14.01
CA ALA A 100 28.31 -10.54 -14.13
C ALA A 100 28.99 -9.27 -14.67
N ARG A 101 28.27 -8.43 -15.41
CA ARG A 101 28.77 -7.19 -16.03
C ARG A 101 28.44 -5.92 -15.25
N GLY A 102 27.79 -6.03 -14.11
CA GLY A 102 27.42 -4.88 -13.30
C GLY A 102 26.13 -4.16 -13.76
N GLY A 103 25.34 -4.82 -14.59
CA GLY A 103 24.03 -4.32 -15.02
C GLY A 103 23.82 -4.37 -16.53
N ALA A 104 22.55 -4.27 -16.95
CA ALA A 104 22.16 -4.18 -18.35
C ALA A 104 20.72 -3.70 -18.54
N THR A 105 20.46 -3.19 -19.74
CA THR A 105 19.09 -3.05 -20.27
C THR A 105 18.81 -4.19 -21.24
N LEU A 106 17.79 -5.00 -20.96
CA LEU A 106 17.38 -6.16 -21.73
C LEU A 106 16.04 -5.87 -22.42
N ASN A 107 16.03 -5.94 -23.77
CA ASN A 107 14.82 -5.76 -24.56
C ASN A 107 14.21 -7.11 -24.88
N LEU A 108 13.12 -7.43 -24.19
CA LEU A 108 12.40 -8.67 -24.33
C LEU A 108 11.65 -8.72 -25.67
N ALA A 109 11.52 -9.92 -26.24
CA ALA A 109 10.78 -10.11 -27.47
C ALA A 109 9.31 -9.69 -27.30
N SER A 110 8.80 -8.97 -28.31
CA SER A 110 7.42 -8.51 -28.34
C SER A 110 6.44 -9.68 -28.45
N LYS A 111 5.31 -9.60 -27.75
CA LYS A 111 4.23 -10.64 -27.73
C LYS A 111 4.75 -12.02 -27.32
N CYS A 112 5.75 -12.06 -26.47
CA CYS A 112 6.40 -13.28 -26.00
C CYS A 112 5.92 -13.70 -24.63
N THR A 113 5.82 -15.01 -24.42
CA THR A 113 5.65 -15.62 -23.10
C THR A 113 6.93 -16.39 -22.74
N TYR A 114 7.67 -15.87 -21.77
CA TYR A 114 8.80 -16.55 -21.15
C TYR A 114 8.26 -17.53 -20.12
N LEU A 115 8.19 -18.81 -20.49
CA LEU A 115 7.60 -19.87 -19.67
C LEU A 115 8.70 -20.54 -18.81
N LEU A 116 8.68 -20.27 -17.51
CA LEU A 116 9.62 -20.83 -16.55
C LEU A 116 9.15 -22.21 -16.08
N THR A 117 9.92 -23.25 -16.31
CA THR A 117 9.56 -24.65 -16.05
C THR A 117 10.25 -25.23 -14.83
N ALA A 118 11.32 -24.62 -14.35
CA ALA A 118 12.07 -25.03 -13.17
C ALA A 118 12.59 -23.81 -12.41
N PRO A 119 12.81 -23.91 -11.09
CA PRO A 119 13.44 -22.85 -10.34
C PRO A 119 14.95 -22.87 -10.54
N ILE A 120 15.53 -21.69 -10.33
CA ILE A 120 16.93 -21.46 -10.02
C ILE A 120 16.94 -21.04 -8.54
N ASP A 121 17.46 -21.89 -7.67
CA ASP A 121 17.28 -21.75 -6.22
C ASP A 121 15.79 -21.71 -5.84
N ASP A 122 15.25 -20.59 -5.36
CA ASP A 122 13.86 -20.42 -4.96
C ASP A 122 13.04 -19.50 -5.89
N ALA A 123 13.64 -19.06 -7.01
CA ALA A 123 13.00 -18.22 -8.03
C ALA A 123 13.08 -18.85 -9.43
N GLY A 124 12.23 -18.42 -10.34
CA GLY A 124 12.27 -18.90 -11.73
C GLY A 124 13.32 -18.21 -12.60
N LEU A 125 13.85 -17.08 -12.15
CA LEU A 125 14.93 -16.33 -12.80
C LEU A 125 16.08 -16.14 -11.82
N PRO A 126 17.32 -15.93 -12.33
CA PRO A 126 18.45 -15.62 -11.48
C PRO A 126 18.21 -14.39 -10.60
N ASP A 127 18.72 -14.41 -9.39
CA ASP A 127 18.66 -13.28 -8.47
C ASP A 127 19.22 -12.01 -9.12
N ILE A 128 18.53 -10.90 -8.92
CA ILE A 128 18.97 -9.59 -9.40
C ILE A 128 19.90 -8.98 -8.35
N THR A 129 21.16 -8.83 -8.70
CA THR A 129 22.22 -8.33 -7.80
C THR A 129 22.87 -7.03 -8.30
N THR A 130 22.47 -6.57 -9.49
CA THR A 130 22.98 -5.36 -10.15
C THR A 130 21.80 -4.59 -10.78
N PRO A 131 22.00 -3.35 -11.28
CA PRO A 131 20.96 -2.64 -11.99
C PRO A 131 20.57 -3.31 -13.32
N ILE A 132 19.36 -3.84 -13.39
CA ILE A 132 18.82 -4.52 -14.58
C ILE A 132 17.47 -3.92 -14.96
N THR A 133 17.33 -3.55 -16.23
CA THR A 133 16.07 -3.10 -16.81
C THR A 133 15.53 -4.14 -17.78
N LEU A 134 14.31 -4.62 -17.56
CA LEU A 134 13.58 -5.48 -18.50
C LEU A 134 12.54 -4.66 -19.24
N ASN A 135 12.71 -4.46 -20.52
CA ASN A 135 11.76 -3.77 -21.39
C ASN A 135 10.95 -4.80 -22.18
N GLY A 136 9.66 -4.85 -21.92
CA GLY A 136 8.70 -5.66 -22.67
C GLY A 136 7.77 -4.80 -23.54
N ASP A 137 6.61 -5.36 -23.83
CA ASP A 137 5.43 -4.67 -24.32
C ASP A 137 4.18 -5.17 -23.56
N LYS A 138 3.02 -4.60 -23.83
CA LYS A 138 1.76 -4.98 -23.17
C LYS A 138 1.37 -6.48 -23.32
N HIS A 139 2.01 -7.22 -24.18
CA HIS A 139 1.79 -8.65 -24.42
C HIS A 139 2.99 -9.51 -24.04
N THR A 140 4.06 -8.91 -23.53
CA THR A 140 5.20 -9.65 -23.00
C THR A 140 4.88 -10.16 -21.60
N THR A 141 5.01 -11.46 -21.40
CA THR A 141 4.68 -12.12 -20.13
C THR A 141 5.83 -12.99 -19.65
N ILE A 142 6.14 -12.92 -18.37
CA ILE A 142 7.02 -13.87 -17.67
C ILE A 142 6.13 -14.66 -16.71
N THR A 143 6.12 -16.00 -16.85
CA THR A 143 5.21 -16.84 -16.08
C THR A 143 5.82 -18.18 -15.71
N ARG A 144 5.50 -18.67 -14.51
CA ARG A 144 5.77 -20.07 -14.14
C ARG A 144 4.80 -21.00 -14.87
N ALA A 145 5.30 -22.11 -15.34
CA ALA A 145 4.47 -23.17 -15.91
C ALA A 145 3.55 -23.79 -14.83
N ALA A 146 2.30 -24.01 -15.16
CA ALA A 146 1.31 -24.49 -14.18
C ALA A 146 1.69 -25.85 -13.56
N ALA A 147 2.35 -26.73 -14.33
CA ALA A 147 2.78 -28.03 -13.89
C ALA A 147 4.17 -28.04 -13.18
N ALA A 148 4.88 -26.90 -13.19
CA ALA A 148 6.16 -26.79 -12.49
C ALA A 148 5.97 -26.78 -10.97
N GLN A 149 7.00 -27.23 -10.24
CA GLN A 149 7.04 -27.03 -8.80
C GLN A 149 6.86 -25.54 -8.42
N GLN A 150 6.57 -25.26 -7.16
CA GLN A 150 6.31 -23.91 -6.70
C GLN A 150 7.62 -23.12 -6.61
N PHE A 151 7.64 -21.92 -7.18
CA PHE A 151 8.70 -20.94 -7.03
C PHE A 151 8.16 -19.55 -7.36
N ARG A 152 8.75 -18.49 -6.76
CA ARG A 152 8.49 -17.11 -7.15
C ARG A 152 9.13 -16.81 -8.50
N ILE A 153 8.73 -15.73 -9.14
CA ILE A 153 9.30 -15.39 -10.45
C ILE A 153 10.68 -14.74 -10.32
N LEU A 154 10.83 -13.79 -9.38
CA LEU A 154 12.02 -12.94 -9.25
C LEU A 154 12.38 -12.69 -7.78
N THR A 155 13.70 -12.61 -7.53
CA THR A 155 14.26 -12.08 -6.28
C THR A 155 15.20 -10.91 -6.62
N VAL A 156 15.07 -9.81 -5.88
CA VAL A 156 15.97 -8.65 -5.98
C VAL A 156 16.77 -8.57 -4.69
N ASN A 157 18.05 -8.86 -4.76
CA ASN A 157 18.93 -8.89 -3.60
C ASN A 157 19.64 -7.54 -3.36
N THR A 158 20.38 -7.44 -2.28
CA THR A 158 21.20 -6.26 -1.96
C THR A 158 22.09 -5.87 -3.13
N GLY A 159 22.03 -4.59 -3.52
CA GLY A 159 22.75 -4.04 -4.69
C GLY A 159 22.01 -4.22 -6.01
N GLY A 160 20.98 -5.05 -6.06
CA GLY A 160 20.10 -5.17 -7.23
C GLY A 160 19.15 -3.97 -7.35
N ASP A 161 18.98 -3.48 -8.57
CA ASP A 161 17.97 -2.46 -8.90
C ASP A 161 17.22 -2.92 -10.17
N LEU A 162 16.05 -3.52 -9.96
CA LEU A 162 15.24 -4.07 -11.04
C LEU A 162 14.21 -3.05 -11.53
N THR A 163 14.26 -2.72 -12.80
CA THR A 163 13.21 -1.97 -13.47
C THR A 163 12.45 -2.83 -14.46
N LEU A 164 11.13 -2.92 -14.30
CA LEU A 164 10.20 -3.64 -15.17
C LEU A 164 9.35 -2.64 -15.97
N ASN A 165 9.45 -2.67 -17.29
CA ASN A 165 8.72 -1.78 -18.18
C ASN A 165 7.79 -2.57 -19.11
N HIS A 166 6.49 -2.25 -19.09
CA HIS A 166 5.48 -2.74 -20.04
C HIS A 166 5.41 -4.28 -20.15
N LEU A 167 5.42 -5.00 -19.03
CA LEU A 167 5.34 -6.46 -19.05
C LEU A 167 4.42 -7.02 -17.95
N THR A 168 4.08 -8.29 -18.07
CA THR A 168 3.24 -9.01 -17.11
C THR A 168 4.06 -10.06 -16.37
N ILE A 169 3.99 -10.06 -15.04
CA ILE A 169 4.52 -11.11 -14.16
C ILE A 169 3.35 -11.88 -13.57
N THR A 170 3.31 -13.19 -13.78
CA THR A 170 2.15 -14.00 -13.36
C THR A 170 2.52 -15.46 -13.03
N GLY A 171 1.63 -16.13 -12.30
CA GLY A 171 1.72 -17.57 -12.01
C GLY A 171 2.81 -17.96 -11.02
N GLY A 172 3.52 -17.00 -10.44
CA GLY A 172 4.46 -17.26 -9.35
C GLY A 172 3.72 -17.85 -8.14
N GLN A 173 4.31 -18.84 -7.51
CA GLN A 173 3.76 -19.47 -6.31
C GLN A 173 4.90 -19.93 -5.43
N THR A 174 4.88 -19.56 -4.15
CA THR A 174 5.97 -19.89 -3.21
C THR A 174 5.39 -20.21 -1.84
N ASP A 175 6.11 -21.06 -1.08
CA ASP A 175 5.81 -21.33 0.33
C ASP A 175 6.31 -20.22 1.27
N ASN A 176 7.00 -19.23 0.73
CA ASN A 176 7.56 -18.08 1.43
C ASN A 176 6.90 -16.77 0.99
N ASP A 177 7.56 -15.64 1.24
CA ASP A 177 7.13 -14.29 0.84
C ASP A 177 7.36 -14.02 -0.65
N GLY A 178 6.56 -13.11 -1.21
CA GLY A 178 6.75 -12.61 -2.56
C GLY A 178 6.36 -13.61 -3.64
N GLY A 179 5.05 -13.86 -3.80
CA GLY A 179 4.57 -14.82 -4.81
C GLY A 179 5.06 -14.55 -6.21
N ALA A 180 5.14 -13.29 -6.63
CA ALA A 180 5.80 -12.91 -7.87
C ALA A 180 7.23 -12.42 -7.62
N ILE A 181 7.40 -11.44 -6.73
CA ILE A 181 8.66 -10.73 -6.56
C ILE A 181 8.96 -10.57 -5.06
N LEU A 182 10.16 -10.96 -4.67
CA LEU A 182 10.75 -10.64 -3.37
C LEU A 182 11.83 -9.57 -3.57
N VAL A 183 11.73 -8.47 -2.83
CA VAL A 183 12.76 -7.42 -2.77
C VAL A 183 13.40 -7.48 -1.39
N ASN A 184 14.62 -7.92 -1.32
CA ASN A 184 15.38 -8.02 -0.07
C ASN A 184 15.94 -6.66 0.36
N THR A 185 16.34 -6.56 1.62
CA THR A 185 16.97 -5.35 2.17
C THR A 185 18.15 -4.90 1.31
N GLY A 186 18.19 -3.62 0.95
CA GLY A 186 19.20 -3.07 0.05
C GLY A 186 18.95 -3.35 -1.44
N GLY A 187 17.89 -4.05 -1.79
CA GLY A 187 17.40 -4.19 -3.15
C GLY A 187 16.38 -3.09 -3.51
N ALA A 188 16.22 -2.82 -4.79
CA ALA A 188 15.26 -1.87 -5.32
C ALA A 188 14.44 -2.46 -6.47
N LEU A 189 13.14 -2.17 -6.50
CA LEU A 189 12.23 -2.54 -7.57
C LEU A 189 11.48 -1.31 -8.09
N THR A 190 11.49 -1.11 -9.39
CA THR A 190 10.62 -0.15 -10.06
C THR A 190 9.77 -0.86 -11.11
N THR A 191 8.46 -0.68 -11.06
CA THR A 191 7.55 -1.16 -12.12
C THR A 191 6.92 0.01 -12.83
N ASN A 192 6.97 0.02 -14.16
CA ASN A 192 6.36 1.05 -14.99
C ASN A 192 5.43 0.39 -16.02
N HIS A 193 4.17 0.81 -16.05
CA HIS A 193 3.16 0.29 -16.99
C HIS A 193 3.12 -1.24 -17.05
N SER A 194 3.37 -1.89 -15.91
CA SER A 194 3.50 -3.35 -15.81
C SER A 194 2.35 -3.93 -15.00
N THR A 195 2.13 -5.24 -15.15
CA THR A 195 1.06 -5.95 -14.44
C THR A 195 1.66 -7.11 -13.64
N ILE A 196 1.37 -7.15 -12.33
CA ILE A 196 1.74 -8.24 -11.42
C ILE A 196 0.46 -8.90 -10.97
N THR A 197 0.18 -10.10 -11.49
CA THR A 197 -1.16 -10.69 -11.33
C THR A 197 -1.15 -12.20 -11.15
N ARG A 198 -2.12 -12.72 -10.36
CA ARG A 198 -2.33 -14.16 -10.13
C ARG A 198 -1.08 -14.87 -9.60
N ASN A 199 -0.44 -14.25 -8.61
CA ASN A 199 0.68 -14.85 -7.91
C ASN A 199 0.24 -15.21 -6.48
N ILE A 200 0.87 -16.20 -5.89
CA ILE A 200 0.48 -16.77 -4.60
C ILE A 200 1.71 -16.87 -3.70
N ALA A 201 1.59 -16.35 -2.50
CA ALA A 201 2.54 -16.55 -1.40
C ALA A 201 1.85 -17.29 -0.26
N ALA A 202 2.47 -18.32 0.30
CA ALA A 202 1.95 -19.00 1.48
C ALA A 202 2.15 -18.16 2.77
N THR A 203 2.93 -17.09 2.70
CA THR A 203 3.13 -16.14 3.79
C THR A 203 2.69 -14.75 3.35
N ALA A 204 3.58 -13.83 3.04
CA ALA A 204 3.26 -12.44 2.79
C ALA A 204 3.62 -11.96 1.36
N GLY A 205 2.94 -10.92 0.90
CA GLY A 205 3.23 -10.33 -0.40
C GLY A 205 2.88 -11.23 -1.58
N GLY A 206 1.59 -11.55 -1.78
CA GLY A 206 1.17 -12.42 -2.88
C GLY A 206 1.67 -11.93 -4.24
N GLY A 207 1.62 -10.62 -4.49
CA GLY A 207 2.28 -9.99 -5.63
C GLY A 207 3.74 -9.64 -5.34
N ILE A 208 3.96 -8.74 -4.39
CA ILE A 208 5.28 -8.20 -4.02
C ILE A 208 5.48 -8.29 -2.52
N ALA A 209 6.61 -8.87 -2.09
CA ALA A 209 7.14 -8.70 -0.75
C ALA A 209 8.33 -7.74 -0.81
N ASN A 210 8.25 -6.62 -0.09
CA ASN A 210 9.24 -5.55 -0.12
C ASN A 210 9.91 -5.36 1.24
N ASN A 211 11.17 -5.77 1.35
CA ASN A 211 12.02 -5.48 2.50
C ASN A 211 13.06 -4.36 2.18
N GLY A 212 13.10 -3.89 0.95
CA GLY A 212 13.99 -2.86 0.44
C GLY A 212 13.25 -1.59 0.02
N THR A 213 13.38 -1.21 -1.24
CA THR A 213 12.66 -0.07 -1.82
C THR A 213 11.85 -0.50 -3.03
N THR A 214 10.55 -0.25 -3.00
CA THR A 214 9.68 -0.58 -4.14
C THR A 214 8.92 0.66 -4.62
N THR A 215 8.95 0.87 -5.93
CA THR A 215 8.18 1.91 -6.62
C THR A 215 7.29 1.28 -7.70
N VAL A 216 5.98 1.49 -7.56
CA VAL A 216 4.96 0.98 -8.50
C VAL A 216 4.34 2.16 -9.22
N ASN A 217 4.71 2.37 -10.50
CA ASN A 217 4.26 3.50 -11.32
C ASN A 217 3.35 3.03 -12.45
N HIS A 218 2.18 3.67 -12.64
CA HIS A 218 1.26 3.41 -13.74
C HIS A 218 1.03 1.90 -13.98
N SER A 219 1.07 1.11 -12.91
CA SER A 219 1.09 -0.34 -12.95
C SER A 219 -0.13 -0.94 -12.24
N THR A 220 -0.36 -2.23 -12.47
CA THR A 220 -1.46 -2.96 -11.83
C THR A 220 -0.91 -4.13 -11.00
N VAL A 221 -1.28 -4.19 -9.73
CA VAL A 221 -1.01 -5.32 -8.83
C VAL A 221 -2.35 -5.95 -8.48
N SER A 222 -2.70 -7.08 -9.11
CA SER A 222 -4.07 -7.57 -9.01
C SER A 222 -4.20 -9.08 -8.92
N ARG A 223 -5.27 -9.55 -8.24
CA ARG A 223 -5.59 -10.98 -8.11
C ARG A 223 -4.43 -11.81 -7.55
N ASN A 224 -3.64 -11.23 -6.70
CA ASN A 224 -2.60 -11.93 -5.97
C ASN A 224 -3.15 -12.38 -4.62
N THR A 225 -2.61 -13.45 -4.08
CA THR A 225 -3.06 -14.03 -2.81
C THR A 225 -1.88 -14.25 -1.89
N ALA A 226 -2.01 -13.82 -0.65
CA ALA A 226 -1.11 -14.17 0.44
C ALA A 226 -1.91 -14.83 1.58
N SER A 227 -1.33 -15.81 2.28
CA SER A 227 -2.03 -16.40 3.41
C SER A 227 -2.03 -15.48 4.63
N ASP A 228 -0.95 -14.72 4.85
CA ASP A 228 -0.83 -13.85 6.01
C ASP A 228 -1.17 -12.39 5.67
N SER A 229 -0.30 -11.67 4.97
CA SER A 229 -0.47 -10.23 4.81
C SER A 229 -0.02 -9.71 3.45
N GLY A 230 -0.65 -8.59 3.04
CA GLY A 230 -0.31 -7.94 1.79
C GLY A 230 -0.63 -8.81 0.58
N GLY A 231 -1.91 -9.11 0.32
CA GLY A 231 -2.29 -9.92 -0.84
C GLY A 231 -1.73 -9.37 -2.14
N GLY A 232 -1.81 -8.05 -2.34
CA GLY A 232 -1.11 -7.34 -3.40
C GLY A 232 0.35 -7.08 -3.06
N ILE A 233 0.57 -6.29 -2.02
CA ILE A 233 1.90 -5.83 -1.60
C ILE A 233 2.02 -5.93 -0.07
N HIS A 234 3.02 -6.64 0.40
CA HIS A 234 3.50 -6.59 1.77
C HIS A 234 4.81 -5.80 1.80
N SER A 235 4.91 -4.81 2.69
CA SER A 235 6.09 -3.95 2.73
C SER A 235 6.57 -3.76 4.17
N LEU A 236 7.85 -4.00 4.38
CA LEU A 236 8.64 -3.65 5.57
C LEU A 236 9.64 -2.53 5.25
N GLY A 237 9.82 -2.22 3.97
CA GLY A 237 10.72 -1.19 3.45
C GLY A 237 9.96 0.00 2.89
N LEU A 238 10.64 0.85 2.13
CA LEU A 238 10.04 2.01 1.51
C LEU A 238 9.14 1.62 0.34
N LEU A 239 7.86 2.01 0.39
CA LEU A 239 6.90 1.74 -0.67
C LEU A 239 6.32 3.02 -1.28
N ASN A 240 6.47 3.18 -2.59
CA ASN A 240 5.85 4.25 -3.36
C ASN A 240 4.91 3.66 -4.42
N VAL A 241 3.63 4.02 -4.38
CA VAL A 241 2.62 3.61 -5.36
C VAL A 241 2.06 4.86 -6.03
N ARG A 242 2.27 4.99 -7.35
CA ARG A 242 1.89 6.20 -8.09
C ARG A 242 1.04 5.85 -9.30
N GLU A 243 -0.11 6.53 -9.44
CA GLU A 243 -1.03 6.36 -10.56
C GLU A 243 -1.27 4.88 -10.92
N SER A 244 -1.35 4.03 -9.89
CA SER A 244 -1.38 2.58 -10.03
C SER A 244 -2.63 1.98 -9.41
N HIS A 245 -2.92 0.73 -9.77
CA HIS A 245 -4.10 0.01 -9.32
C HIS A 245 -3.69 -1.22 -8.49
N VAL A 246 -4.18 -1.29 -7.27
CA VAL A 246 -3.99 -2.45 -6.38
C VAL A 246 -5.36 -3.08 -6.14
N ASP A 247 -5.70 -4.08 -6.96
CA ASP A 247 -7.09 -4.49 -7.10
C ASP A 247 -7.30 -6.01 -6.93
N ALA A 248 -8.41 -6.39 -6.30
CA ALA A 248 -8.87 -7.77 -6.20
C ALA A 248 -7.82 -8.74 -5.61
N ASN A 249 -6.98 -8.27 -4.69
CA ASN A 249 -6.02 -9.11 -3.98
C ASN A 249 -6.63 -9.65 -2.69
N ILE A 250 -6.11 -10.77 -2.20
CA ILE A 250 -6.65 -11.50 -1.04
C ILE A 250 -5.52 -11.78 -0.04
N ALA A 251 -5.79 -11.51 1.26
CA ALA A 251 -4.90 -11.90 2.36
C ALA A 251 -5.67 -12.11 3.67
N ASN A 252 -4.98 -12.52 4.73
CA ASN A 252 -5.56 -12.45 6.06
C ASN A 252 -5.53 -11.01 6.60
N ALA A 253 -4.45 -10.24 6.34
CA ALA A 253 -4.36 -8.83 6.71
C ALA A 253 -3.87 -7.96 5.54
N GLY A 254 -4.49 -6.78 5.33
CA GLY A 254 -4.10 -5.89 4.24
C GLY A 254 -4.25 -6.53 2.86
N GLY A 255 -5.47 -6.86 2.45
CA GLY A 255 -5.71 -7.52 1.17
C GLY A 255 -5.05 -6.83 -0.01
N GLY A 256 -5.13 -5.49 -0.08
CA GLY A 256 -4.42 -4.68 -1.07
C GLY A 256 -2.96 -4.47 -0.68
N ILE A 257 -2.74 -3.67 0.38
CA ILE A 257 -1.42 -3.27 0.86
C ILE A 257 -1.35 -3.46 2.38
N PHE A 258 -0.29 -4.09 2.85
CA PHE A 258 0.12 -4.12 4.24
C PHE A 258 1.49 -3.45 4.36
N GLU A 259 1.56 -2.34 5.10
CA GLU A 259 2.81 -1.64 5.39
C GLU A 259 3.14 -1.73 6.87
N SER A 260 4.35 -2.11 7.21
CA SER A 260 4.81 -2.22 8.59
C SER A 260 6.24 -1.68 8.76
N GLY A 261 6.39 -0.83 9.79
CA GLY A 261 7.71 -0.40 10.26
C GLY A 261 8.45 0.62 9.41
N SER A 262 7.93 1.01 8.23
CA SER A 262 8.59 1.98 7.35
C SER A 262 7.61 3.06 6.85
N THR A 263 7.68 3.41 5.57
CA THR A 263 6.84 4.47 5.02
C THR A 263 6.17 4.02 3.72
N VAL A 264 4.85 4.22 3.65
CA VAL A 264 4.09 4.06 2.42
C VAL A 264 3.61 5.41 1.88
N THR A 265 3.86 5.65 0.60
CA THR A 265 3.29 6.78 -0.13
C THR A 265 2.42 6.26 -1.28
N VAL A 266 1.13 6.64 -1.29
CA VAL A 266 0.21 6.32 -2.38
C VAL A 266 -0.29 7.62 -3.00
N THR A 267 -0.06 7.80 -4.30
CA THR A 267 -0.48 9.00 -5.02
C THR A 267 -1.26 8.64 -6.27
N GLY A 268 -2.50 9.11 -6.36
CA GLY A 268 -3.39 8.78 -7.47
C GLY A 268 -3.83 7.31 -7.49
N GLY A 269 -4.40 6.86 -8.59
CA GLY A 269 -4.79 5.48 -8.80
C GLY A 269 -5.89 4.97 -7.87
N SER A 270 -5.88 3.65 -7.60
CA SER A 270 -6.89 3.00 -6.74
C SER A 270 -6.36 1.82 -5.92
N ILE A 271 -6.99 1.60 -4.76
CA ILE A 271 -6.91 0.38 -3.96
C ILE A 271 -8.34 -0.16 -3.86
N SER A 272 -8.69 -1.17 -4.65
CA SER A 272 -10.10 -1.51 -4.82
C SER A 272 -10.41 -3.00 -4.90
N GLY A 273 -11.59 -3.38 -4.38
CA GLY A 273 -12.07 -4.76 -4.47
C GLY A 273 -11.18 -5.79 -3.79
N ASN A 274 -10.29 -5.38 -2.89
CA ASN A 274 -9.42 -6.29 -2.16
C ASN A 274 -10.19 -6.89 -0.97
N GLN A 275 -9.84 -8.11 -0.61
CA GLN A 275 -10.49 -8.86 0.43
C GLN A 275 -9.49 -9.31 1.51
N ALA A 276 -9.88 -9.25 2.78
CA ALA A 276 -9.04 -9.73 3.87
C ALA A 276 -9.85 -10.26 5.06
N GLY A 277 -9.17 -11.02 5.93
CA GLY A 277 -9.62 -11.25 7.29
C GLY A 277 -9.65 -9.95 8.09
N THR A 278 -8.59 -9.14 7.96
CA THR A 278 -8.49 -7.80 8.56
C THR A 278 -7.97 -6.83 7.52
N THR A 279 -8.67 -5.71 7.31
CA THR A 279 -8.32 -4.62 6.39
C THR A 279 -8.18 -5.04 4.92
N GLY A 280 -9.27 -4.89 4.18
CA GLY A 280 -9.26 -5.22 2.75
C GLY A 280 -8.36 -4.31 1.92
N GLY A 281 -8.36 -2.98 2.19
CA GLY A 281 -7.64 -2.00 1.37
C GLY A 281 -6.19 -1.76 1.79
N LEU A 282 -5.96 -0.74 2.63
CA LEU A 282 -4.64 -0.31 3.12
C LEU A 282 -4.52 -0.48 4.63
N PHE A 283 -3.57 -1.23 5.08
CA PHE A 283 -3.22 -1.37 6.49
C PHE A 283 -1.85 -0.74 6.75
N VAL A 284 -1.81 0.31 7.58
CA VAL A 284 -0.59 0.97 8.07
C VAL A 284 -0.40 0.54 9.53
N PHE A 285 0.61 -0.26 9.79
CA PHE A 285 0.88 -0.89 11.07
C PHE A 285 2.28 -0.52 11.58
N GLY A 286 2.39 0.25 12.66
CA GLY A 286 3.67 0.70 13.19
C GLY A 286 4.50 1.52 12.20
N ALA A 287 3.85 2.24 11.28
CA ALA A 287 4.47 2.84 10.11
C ALA A 287 3.91 4.24 9.83
N ASN A 288 4.52 4.94 8.88
CA ASN A 288 4.02 6.23 8.40
C ASN A 288 3.37 6.08 7.02
N GLY A 289 2.20 6.67 6.85
CA GLY A 289 1.47 6.64 5.59
C GLY A 289 1.11 8.03 5.05
N VAL A 290 1.27 8.23 3.74
CA VAL A 290 0.75 9.39 3.03
C VAL A 290 -0.04 8.93 1.82
N VAL A 291 -1.32 9.28 1.76
CA VAL A 291 -2.22 8.92 0.65
C VAL A 291 -2.80 10.19 0.04
N THR A 292 -2.60 10.40 -1.25
CA THR A 292 -3.05 11.61 -1.94
C THR A 292 -3.76 11.28 -3.25
N GLY A 293 -4.94 11.86 -3.48
CA GLY A 293 -5.66 11.74 -4.76
C GLY A 293 -6.14 10.33 -5.11
N THR A 294 -6.17 9.42 -4.16
CA THR A 294 -6.41 7.99 -4.37
C THR A 294 -7.87 7.60 -4.11
N LYS A 295 -8.37 6.59 -4.81
CA LYS A 295 -9.67 5.97 -4.56
C LYS A 295 -9.46 4.66 -3.79
N ILE A 296 -10.05 4.53 -2.59
CA ILE A 296 -10.01 3.32 -1.77
C ILE A 296 -11.44 2.79 -1.66
N THR A 297 -11.77 1.81 -2.50
CA THR A 297 -13.18 1.51 -2.74
C THR A 297 -13.49 0.02 -2.85
N ARG A 298 -14.69 -0.37 -2.39
CA ARG A 298 -15.21 -1.75 -2.53
C ARG A 298 -14.28 -2.82 -1.97
N ASN A 299 -13.50 -2.46 -0.97
CA ASN A 299 -12.73 -3.45 -0.24
C ASN A 299 -13.63 -4.11 0.81
N THR A 300 -13.36 -5.36 1.15
CA THR A 300 -14.14 -6.13 2.12
C THR A 300 -13.23 -6.77 3.17
N SER A 301 -13.70 -6.83 4.41
CA SER A 301 -13.04 -7.59 5.47
C SER A 301 -14.05 -8.27 6.40
N SER A 302 -13.71 -9.46 6.85
CA SER A 302 -14.46 -10.14 7.93
C SER A 302 -14.11 -9.61 9.34
N GLY A 303 -13.08 -8.78 9.44
CA GLY A 303 -12.66 -8.07 10.65
C GLY A 303 -12.92 -6.57 10.58
N SER A 304 -12.07 -5.78 11.24
CA SER A 304 -12.20 -4.32 11.37
C SER A 304 -11.28 -3.57 10.43
N GLY A 305 -11.67 -2.32 10.07
CA GLY A 305 -10.81 -1.38 9.35
C GLY A 305 -10.70 -1.64 7.86
N THR A 306 -11.83 -1.78 7.16
CA THR A 306 -11.82 -2.34 5.81
C THR A 306 -11.20 -1.45 4.75
N GLY A 307 -11.60 -0.18 4.63
CA GLY A 307 -10.98 0.71 3.63
C GLY A 307 -9.53 0.98 3.98
N VAL A 308 -9.34 1.58 5.16
CA VAL A 308 -8.03 1.96 5.70
C VAL A 308 -7.98 1.63 7.19
N ARG A 309 -6.86 1.08 7.65
CA ARG A 309 -6.58 0.86 9.07
C ARG A 309 -5.24 1.47 9.45
N VAL A 310 -5.21 2.12 10.62
CA VAL A 310 -4.03 2.72 11.25
C VAL A 310 -3.91 2.12 12.65
N ASP A 311 -2.83 1.42 12.93
CA ASP A 311 -2.66 0.68 14.17
C ASP A 311 -1.19 0.57 14.59
N ASN A 312 -0.95 0.25 15.88
CA ASN A 312 0.40 0.05 16.42
C ASN A 312 1.29 1.30 16.32
N THR A 313 0.83 2.42 16.88
CA THR A 313 1.53 3.72 16.86
C THR A 313 1.77 4.32 15.45
N ALA A 314 0.95 3.92 14.49
CA ALA A 314 1.07 4.39 13.12
C ALA A 314 0.51 5.80 12.93
N GLN A 315 1.05 6.50 11.93
CA GLN A 315 0.58 7.81 11.52
C GLN A 315 0.17 7.82 10.05
N LEU A 316 -0.99 8.39 9.76
CA LEU A 316 -1.51 8.47 8.40
C LEU A 316 -2.00 9.87 8.05
N THR A 317 -1.56 10.37 6.90
CA THR A 317 -2.14 11.56 6.29
C THR A 317 -2.84 11.21 4.98
N MET A 318 -4.12 11.54 4.87
CA MET A 318 -4.91 11.39 3.65
C MET A 318 -5.36 12.75 3.11
N ARG A 319 -5.08 13.04 1.84
CA ARG A 319 -5.49 14.28 1.17
C ARG A 319 -6.14 14.00 -0.17
N HIS A 320 -7.29 14.64 -0.44
CA HIS A 320 -8.05 14.45 -1.68
C HIS A 320 -8.39 12.98 -1.96
N VAL A 321 -8.64 12.19 -0.91
CA VAL A 321 -8.91 10.75 -0.99
C VAL A 321 -10.40 10.49 -0.99
N ASN A 322 -10.82 9.53 -1.81
CA ASN A 322 -12.19 9.01 -1.77
C ASN A 322 -12.17 7.59 -1.17
N VAL A 323 -12.67 7.46 0.06
CA VAL A 323 -12.85 6.17 0.76
C VAL A 323 -14.33 5.82 0.68
N SER A 324 -14.71 4.92 -0.22
CA SER A 324 -16.13 4.64 -0.41
C SER A 324 -16.48 3.19 -0.66
N ASP A 325 -17.71 2.84 -0.27
CA ASP A 325 -18.31 1.55 -0.59
C ASP A 325 -17.49 0.36 -0.03
N ASN A 326 -16.75 0.58 1.06
CA ASN A 326 -16.01 -0.48 1.77
C ASN A 326 -16.91 -1.12 2.82
N THR A 327 -16.81 -2.44 3.02
CA THR A 327 -17.67 -3.20 3.91
C THR A 327 -16.87 -4.01 4.93
N SER A 328 -17.13 -3.75 6.21
CA SER A 328 -16.55 -4.44 7.38
C SER A 328 -17.60 -5.28 8.06
N ASP A 329 -17.28 -6.51 8.39
CA ASP A 329 -18.17 -7.34 9.21
C ASP A 329 -18.11 -6.97 10.70
N ILE A 330 -17.15 -6.12 11.11
CA ILE A 330 -17.04 -5.68 12.51
C ILE A 330 -17.12 -4.15 12.59
N SER A 331 -16.03 -3.43 12.45
CA SER A 331 -15.95 -1.99 12.74
C SER A 331 -15.06 -1.22 11.75
N GLY A 332 -15.35 0.07 11.58
CA GLY A 332 -14.54 0.93 10.73
C GLY A 332 -14.62 0.57 9.26
N GLY A 333 -15.80 0.67 8.66
CA GLY A 333 -15.98 0.36 7.24
C GLY A 333 -15.08 1.20 6.33
N GLY A 334 -15.00 2.52 6.57
CA GLY A 334 -14.11 3.42 5.83
C GLY A 334 -12.72 3.53 6.42
N LEU A 335 -12.61 4.08 7.61
CA LEU A 335 -11.35 4.30 8.35
C LEU A 335 -11.46 3.71 9.75
N PHE A 336 -10.44 3.01 10.15
CA PHE A 336 -10.25 2.52 11.52
C PHE A 336 -8.93 3.09 12.07
N VAL A 337 -9.01 3.75 13.23
CA VAL A 337 -7.83 4.22 13.97
C VAL A 337 -7.82 3.51 15.31
N GLY A 338 -6.81 2.68 15.54
CA GLY A 338 -6.64 1.87 16.74
C GLY A 338 -6.37 2.71 17.99
N GLU A 339 -6.38 2.07 19.14
CA GLU A 339 -6.10 2.71 20.43
C GLU A 339 -4.61 3.09 20.60
N GLY A 340 -4.30 3.98 21.54
CA GLY A 340 -2.95 4.46 21.83
C GLY A 340 -2.54 5.61 20.91
N ASP A 341 -1.25 5.70 20.60
CA ASP A 341 -0.66 6.82 19.86
C ASP A 341 -0.88 6.75 18.33
N ASN A 342 -1.97 6.11 17.90
CA ASN A 342 -2.36 6.10 16.50
C ASN A 342 -2.98 7.43 16.09
N PHE A 343 -2.53 7.97 14.96
CA PHE A 343 -2.93 9.28 14.50
C PHE A 343 -3.31 9.29 13.02
N ALA A 344 -4.47 9.89 12.69
CA ALA A 344 -4.92 10.06 11.33
C ALA A 344 -5.33 11.50 11.03
N VAL A 345 -4.79 12.07 9.95
CA VAL A 345 -5.25 13.35 9.39
C VAL A 345 -5.94 13.10 8.06
N VAL A 346 -7.16 13.58 7.92
CA VAL A 346 -7.98 13.43 6.71
C VAL A 346 -8.40 14.82 6.23
N GLU A 347 -7.86 15.24 5.09
CA GLU A 347 -8.08 16.58 4.55
C GLU A 347 -8.69 16.53 3.14
N ASP A 348 -9.58 17.47 2.85
CA ASP A 348 -10.17 17.64 1.52
C ASP A 348 -10.73 16.33 0.92
N SER A 349 -11.24 15.44 1.76
CA SER A 349 -11.51 14.05 1.44
C SER A 349 -13.00 13.69 1.59
N LEU A 350 -13.35 12.51 1.10
CA LEU A 350 -14.70 11.98 1.12
C LEU A 350 -14.72 10.56 1.67
N LEU A 351 -15.42 10.34 2.79
CA LEU A 351 -15.74 9.02 3.32
C LEU A 351 -17.22 8.75 3.10
N LYS A 352 -17.56 7.89 2.14
CA LYS A 352 -18.93 7.77 1.65
C LYS A 352 -19.39 6.32 1.54
N ASN A 353 -20.64 6.05 1.95
CA ASN A 353 -21.30 4.76 1.76
C ASN A 353 -20.49 3.57 2.28
N ASN A 354 -19.63 3.76 3.27
CA ASN A 354 -18.95 2.65 3.91
C ASN A 354 -19.87 2.02 4.93
N THR A 355 -19.77 0.72 5.09
CA THR A 355 -20.63 -0.07 5.97
C THR A 355 -19.79 -0.84 6.98
N ALA A 356 -20.19 -0.81 8.23
CA ALA A 356 -19.71 -1.72 9.27
C ALA A 356 -20.92 -2.43 9.90
N THR A 357 -20.79 -3.71 10.22
CA THR A 357 -21.90 -4.43 10.85
C THR A 357 -22.20 -3.87 12.24
N PHE A 358 -21.16 -3.60 13.04
CA PHE A 358 -21.36 -3.17 14.42
C PHE A 358 -21.13 -1.67 14.61
N THR A 359 -19.89 -1.17 14.40
CA THR A 359 -19.58 0.21 14.82
C THR A 359 -18.75 0.99 13.80
N GLY A 360 -19.05 2.31 13.70
CA GLY A 360 -18.24 3.22 12.91
C GLY A 360 -18.28 2.93 11.41
N GLY A 361 -19.45 3.06 10.78
CA GLY A 361 -19.59 2.80 9.35
C GLY A 361 -18.61 3.63 8.50
N GLY A 362 -18.52 4.93 8.75
CA GLY A 362 -17.53 5.79 8.13
C GLY A 362 -16.18 5.72 8.80
N ILE A 363 -16.14 6.00 10.11
CA ILE A 363 -14.93 6.07 10.93
C ILE A 363 -15.15 5.38 12.27
N PHE A 364 -14.24 4.50 12.65
CA PHE A 364 -14.05 4.04 14.00
C PHE A 364 -12.75 4.63 14.54
N ASN A 365 -12.82 5.36 15.66
CA ASN A 365 -11.66 6.03 16.23
C ASN A 365 -11.47 5.67 17.71
N SER A 366 -10.34 5.08 18.04
CA SER A 366 -9.85 4.89 19.42
C SER A 366 -8.56 5.62 19.73
N GLY A 367 -7.87 6.15 18.71
CA GLY A 367 -6.70 7.01 18.79
C GLY A 367 -7.04 8.48 18.61
N GLU A 368 -6.32 9.17 17.76
CA GLU A 368 -6.61 10.56 17.41
C GLU A 368 -6.88 10.71 15.90
N THR A 369 -7.98 11.38 15.58
CA THR A 369 -8.35 11.68 14.18
C THR A 369 -8.63 13.18 14.01
N VAL A 370 -8.02 13.78 13.00
CA VAL A 370 -8.29 15.17 12.59
C VAL A 370 -8.92 15.18 11.22
N LEU A 371 -10.13 15.71 11.12
CA LEU A 371 -10.87 15.89 9.86
C LEU A 371 -10.89 17.37 9.49
N ARG A 372 -10.39 17.70 8.29
CA ARG A 372 -10.40 19.07 7.76
C ARG A 372 -11.02 19.12 6.38
N ARG A 373 -11.98 20.00 6.15
CA ARG A 373 -12.68 20.14 4.88
C ARG A 373 -13.16 18.82 4.28
N THR A 374 -13.52 17.88 5.17
CA THR A 374 -13.83 16.50 4.81
C THR A 374 -15.34 16.25 4.90
N LYS A 375 -15.84 15.32 4.11
CA LYS A 375 -17.23 14.89 4.13
C LYS A 375 -17.32 13.43 4.59
N VAL A 376 -18.13 13.18 5.61
CA VAL A 376 -18.50 11.84 6.10
C VAL A 376 -19.98 11.66 5.81
N VAL A 377 -20.34 10.90 4.76
CA VAL A 377 -21.70 10.92 4.22
C VAL A 377 -22.21 9.54 3.83
N GLY A 378 -23.45 9.24 4.23
CA GLY A 378 -24.15 8.01 3.80
C GLY A 378 -23.54 6.71 4.33
N ASN A 379 -22.68 6.79 5.35
CA ASN A 379 -22.10 5.60 5.95
C ASN A 379 -23.10 4.93 6.91
N GLN A 380 -22.96 3.64 7.12
CA GLN A 380 -23.92 2.84 7.87
C GLN A 380 -23.24 1.90 8.87
N ALA A 381 -23.83 1.77 10.08
CA ALA A 381 -23.45 0.80 11.09
C ALA A 381 -24.63 0.49 12.02
N ASP A 382 -24.47 -0.45 12.97
CA ASP A 382 -25.43 -0.59 14.06
C ASP A 382 -25.35 0.64 14.98
N VAL A 383 -24.15 1.05 15.38
CA VAL A 383 -23.94 2.29 16.14
C VAL A 383 -22.83 3.16 15.54
N GLY A 384 -22.94 4.48 15.66
CA GLY A 384 -21.96 5.40 15.09
C GLY A 384 -21.87 5.32 13.56
N GLY A 385 -23.00 5.45 12.85
CA GLY A 385 -23.07 5.29 11.40
C GLY A 385 -22.02 6.12 10.66
N GLY A 386 -21.86 7.39 11.01
CA GLY A 386 -20.80 8.25 10.49
C GLY A 386 -19.48 8.04 11.22
N ILE A 387 -19.48 8.31 12.53
CA ILE A 387 -18.29 8.26 13.37
C ILE A 387 -18.63 7.60 14.71
N GLN A 388 -17.91 6.57 15.08
CA GLN A 388 -17.83 6.01 16.42
C GLN A 388 -16.52 6.46 17.06
N ASN A 389 -16.59 7.12 18.21
CA ASN A 389 -15.41 7.67 18.89
C ASN A 389 -15.24 7.14 20.32
N PHE A 390 -14.04 6.65 20.61
CA PHE A 390 -13.53 6.31 21.93
C PHE A 390 -12.29 7.14 22.30
N GLY A 391 -11.58 7.68 21.31
CA GLY A 391 -10.39 8.50 21.46
C GLY A 391 -10.67 10.00 21.28
N THR A 392 -9.89 10.69 20.49
CA THR A 392 -10.05 12.10 20.18
C THR A 392 -10.37 12.33 18.71
N VAL A 393 -11.45 13.06 18.42
CA VAL A 393 -11.80 13.50 17.05
C VAL A 393 -11.92 15.02 17.01
N ASN A 394 -11.11 15.63 16.15
CA ASN A 394 -11.13 17.06 15.88
C ASN A 394 -11.71 17.33 14.49
N LEU A 395 -12.80 18.07 14.39
CA LEU A 395 -13.47 18.39 13.11
C LEU A 395 -13.34 19.88 12.80
N PHE A 396 -12.80 20.21 11.62
CA PHE A 396 -12.69 21.58 11.10
C PHE A 396 -13.33 21.66 9.72
N THR A 397 -14.28 22.54 9.51
CA THR A 397 -14.97 22.74 8.23
C THR A 397 -15.51 21.41 7.66
N THR A 398 -15.89 20.48 8.53
CA THR A 398 -16.25 19.11 8.18
C THR A 398 -17.76 18.92 8.15
N LYS A 399 -18.27 18.09 7.22
CA LYS A 399 -19.69 17.78 7.10
C LYS A 399 -19.94 16.30 7.39
N VAL A 400 -20.72 16.02 8.44
CA VAL A 400 -21.16 14.66 8.82
C VAL A 400 -22.66 14.58 8.53
N THR A 401 -23.04 13.95 7.42
CA THR A 401 -24.44 14.05 6.95
C THR A 401 -24.96 12.75 6.37
N LYS A 402 -26.28 12.52 6.54
CA LYS A 402 -27.00 11.38 5.95
C LYS A 402 -26.42 10.01 6.34
N ASN A 403 -25.67 9.94 7.42
CA ASN A 403 -25.20 8.65 7.93
C ASN A 403 -26.33 7.98 8.73
N ILE A 404 -26.31 6.67 8.80
CA ILE A 404 -27.37 5.87 9.36
C ILE A 404 -26.79 4.92 10.42
N ALA A 405 -27.32 4.99 11.61
CA ALA A 405 -27.16 3.93 12.61
C ALA A 405 -28.48 3.20 12.81
N ILE A 406 -28.43 1.90 13.05
CA ILE A 406 -29.64 1.13 13.36
C ILE A 406 -30.12 1.49 14.77
N THR A 407 -29.20 1.50 15.74
CA THR A 407 -29.50 1.71 17.15
C THR A 407 -29.36 3.17 17.56
N THR A 408 -28.17 3.79 17.39
CA THR A 408 -27.90 5.14 17.88
C THR A 408 -26.64 5.78 17.28
N GLY A 409 -26.55 7.13 17.34
CA GLY A 409 -25.39 7.86 16.85
C GLY A 409 -25.25 7.83 15.32
N GLY A 410 -26.34 8.12 14.61
CA GLY A 410 -26.31 8.11 13.15
C GLY A 410 -25.20 8.97 12.57
N GLY A 411 -24.99 10.18 13.11
CA GLY A 411 -23.89 11.05 12.73
C GLY A 411 -22.62 10.71 13.51
N ILE A 412 -22.62 11.04 14.81
CA ILE A 412 -21.46 10.83 15.70
C ILE A 412 -21.96 10.20 17.01
N LEU A 413 -21.36 9.08 17.41
CA LEU A 413 -21.48 8.51 18.74
C LEU A 413 -20.14 8.67 19.47
N ASN A 414 -20.16 9.38 20.61
CA ASN A 414 -19.01 9.49 21.48
C ASN A 414 -19.18 8.57 22.69
N SER A 415 -18.31 7.60 22.84
CA SER A 415 -18.34 6.56 23.87
C SER A 415 -17.14 6.67 24.82
N GLY A 416 -17.02 7.83 25.49
CA GLY A 416 -15.98 8.08 26.49
C GLY A 416 -14.76 8.87 26.01
N GLY A 417 -14.69 9.16 24.72
CA GLY A 417 -13.62 10.00 24.16
C GLY A 417 -13.97 11.50 24.12
N THR A 418 -13.22 12.25 23.34
CA THR A 418 -13.38 13.69 23.11
C THR A 418 -13.76 13.96 21.65
N VAL A 419 -14.81 14.76 21.43
CA VAL A 419 -15.20 15.25 20.11
C VAL A 419 -15.21 16.77 20.10
N ASN A 420 -14.33 17.38 19.32
CA ASN A 420 -14.24 18.83 19.15
C ASN A 420 -14.84 19.21 17.79
N LEU A 421 -16.08 19.68 17.80
CA LEU A 421 -16.82 20.02 16.57
C LEU A 421 -16.28 21.24 15.84
N ASN A 422 -15.67 22.20 16.56
CA ASN A 422 -15.18 23.48 16.00
C ASN A 422 -16.20 24.13 15.06
N THR A 423 -17.43 24.31 15.53
CA THR A 423 -18.55 24.84 14.74
C THR A 423 -18.27 26.23 14.15
N ALA A 424 -17.43 27.04 14.83
CA ALA A 424 -16.98 28.33 14.31
C ALA A 424 -16.22 28.21 12.97
N THR A 425 -15.68 27.05 12.63
CA THR A 425 -15.01 26.80 11.35
C THR A 425 -16.00 26.35 10.25
N GLY A 426 -17.28 26.20 10.55
CA GLY A 426 -18.30 25.73 9.63
C GLY A 426 -18.49 24.20 9.64
N THR A 427 -18.07 23.51 10.71
CA THR A 427 -18.40 22.09 10.90
C THR A 427 -19.90 21.90 11.12
N VAL A 428 -20.51 20.94 10.44
CA VAL A 428 -21.94 20.65 10.47
C VAL A 428 -22.22 19.17 10.60
N VAL A 429 -23.09 18.80 11.57
CA VAL A 429 -23.58 17.43 11.77
C VAL A 429 -25.10 17.44 11.66
N ILE A 430 -25.64 17.04 10.51
CA ILE A 430 -27.08 17.15 10.22
C ILE A 430 -27.60 16.01 9.35
N LYS A 431 -28.92 15.79 9.42
CA LYS A 431 -29.64 14.81 8.57
C LYS A 431 -29.13 13.38 8.75
N ASN A 432 -28.57 13.04 9.90
CA ASN A 432 -28.22 11.67 10.24
C ASN A 432 -29.40 10.99 10.98
N ARG A 433 -29.45 9.67 10.96
CA ARG A 433 -30.53 8.90 11.56
C ARG A 433 -29.95 7.80 12.47
N PRO A 434 -30.56 7.53 13.63
CA PRO A 434 -31.78 8.14 14.19
C PRO A 434 -31.56 9.56 14.74
N ASN A 435 -30.33 9.94 15.05
CA ASN A 435 -29.94 11.23 15.62
C ASN A 435 -28.64 11.75 15.01
N ASN A 436 -28.36 13.04 15.16
CA ASN A 436 -27.11 13.61 14.64
C ASN A 436 -25.92 13.26 15.53
N CYS A 437 -26.10 13.35 16.84
CA CYS A 437 -25.01 13.11 17.79
C CYS A 437 -25.54 12.46 19.09
N VAL A 438 -24.66 11.73 19.74
CA VAL A 438 -24.85 11.24 21.11
C VAL A 438 -23.58 11.52 21.90
N ASN A 439 -23.72 12.12 23.09
CA ASN A 439 -22.64 12.51 23.99
C ASN A 439 -21.57 13.41 23.33
N VAL A 440 -21.99 14.32 22.47
CA VAL A 440 -21.10 15.28 21.79
C VAL A 440 -21.48 16.70 22.20
N PRO A 441 -20.63 17.41 22.95
CA PRO A 441 -20.90 18.79 23.34
C PRO A 441 -21.13 19.72 22.16
N GLY A 442 -22.14 20.57 22.23
CA GLY A 442 -22.46 21.55 21.19
C GLY A 442 -23.08 20.97 19.90
N CYS A 443 -23.40 19.71 19.87
CA CYS A 443 -24.13 19.10 18.77
C CYS A 443 -25.64 19.04 19.06
N ALA A 444 -26.45 19.53 18.11
CA ALA A 444 -27.89 19.29 18.17
C ALA A 444 -28.19 17.83 17.84
N GLY A 445 -28.83 17.11 18.78
CA GLY A 445 -29.16 15.69 18.69
C GLY A 445 -30.13 15.34 17.57
#